data_ff82e356067a2b78bf3c99d5ba1449e2
#
_entry.id   ff82e356067a2b78bf3c99d5ba1449e2
#
_cell.length_a   1.000
_cell.length_b   1.000
_cell.length_c   1.000
_cell.angle_alpha   90.00
_cell.angle_beta   90.00
_cell.angle_gamma   90.00
#
_symmetry.space_group_name_H-M   'P 1'
#
loop_
_entity.id
_entity.type
_entity.pdbx_description
1 polymer ?
#
loop_
_entity_poly.entity_id
_entity_poly.type
_entity_poly.pdbx_seq_one_letter_code
_entity_poly.pdbx_strand_id
1 'polypeptide(L)'
;MLLALLVAGSAMRLTDSGAAVDRPMATLHEMVRAVNAGEAAAYASRYAEDAVITIHGGDTLRGRSAIEAYEKDLLREFPGTRFALYDVWRKGPQAVVHYGVNGRTTSGRAMGHEGLLFYEFDPSGLITDERRFLDSLTPMAQLGLLGPGPPPARALPTLPTEMAVHIAGAAVESRNATLVKTALAALDLGDGTTFLAAFAEDAVLDDLSEPGPSAGRANVKAWFDRWKHAAAGAKTTNVRLVAVGDDVLAETLVIGRLQAPLGRLRPSDRPFAVHRAAIVQVRNDRIARLTFFMNTKELAEDVGQWPPSAAK
;
A
#
# COMPACT_ATOMS: atom_id res chain seq x y z
N MET A 1 -70.38 -1.18 -14.74
CA MET A 1 -69.49 -1.38 -15.89
C MET A 1 -68.07 -1.11 -15.44
N LEU A 2 -67.37 -2.16 -15.06
CA LEU A 2 -66.02 -2.09 -14.56
C LEU A 2 -65.07 -2.68 -15.66
N LEU A 3 -64.17 -1.86 -16.16
CA LEU A 3 -63.20 -2.26 -17.17
C LEU A 3 -61.95 -2.79 -16.46
N ALA A 4 -61.69 -4.07 -16.59
CA ALA A 4 -60.47 -4.70 -16.08
C ALA A 4 -59.35 -4.57 -17.11
N LEU A 5 -58.27 -3.85 -16.78
CA LEU A 5 -57.03 -3.80 -17.55
C LEU A 5 -56.17 -5.00 -17.17
N LEU A 6 -55.97 -5.92 -18.11
CA LEU A 6 -54.95 -6.95 -18.00
C LEU A 6 -53.57 -6.34 -18.30
N VAL A 7 -52.70 -6.27 -17.30
CA VAL A 7 -51.28 -5.99 -17.47
C VAL A 7 -50.57 -7.35 -17.70
N ALA A 8 -50.18 -7.59 -18.93
CA ALA A 8 -49.33 -8.73 -19.28
C ALA A 8 -47.89 -8.48 -18.77
N GLY A 9 -47.56 -9.07 -17.64
CA GLY A 9 -46.20 -9.09 -17.14
C GLY A 9 -45.33 -9.97 -18.01
N SER A 10 -44.48 -9.36 -18.84
CA SER A 10 -43.36 -10.06 -19.49
C SER A 10 -42.36 -10.46 -18.42
N ALA A 11 -42.37 -11.71 -18.04
CA ALA A 11 -41.31 -12.31 -17.25
C ALA A 11 -40.04 -12.34 -18.10
N MET A 12 -39.15 -11.38 -17.85
CA MET A 12 -37.79 -11.37 -18.38
C MET A 12 -37.07 -12.55 -17.75
N ARG A 13 -36.90 -13.64 -18.52
CA ARG A 13 -36.01 -14.73 -18.11
C ARG A 13 -34.60 -14.14 -18.07
N LEU A 14 -34.07 -13.97 -16.88
CA LEU A 14 -32.64 -13.82 -16.65
C LEU A 14 -31.99 -15.11 -17.18
N THR A 15 -31.46 -15.07 -18.37
CA THR A 15 -30.50 -16.08 -18.81
C THR A 15 -29.33 -16.01 -17.87
N ASP A 16 -29.13 -17.08 -17.13
CA ASP A 16 -27.96 -17.33 -16.29
C ASP A 16 -26.73 -17.41 -17.23
N SER A 17 -26.22 -16.25 -17.65
CA SER A 17 -24.90 -16.14 -18.23
C SER A 17 -23.98 -16.36 -17.04
N GLY A 18 -23.47 -17.60 -16.88
CA GLY A 18 -22.52 -17.93 -15.84
C GLY A 18 -21.38 -16.91 -15.87
N ALA A 19 -21.48 -15.89 -15.00
CA ALA A 19 -20.41 -14.93 -14.83
C ALA A 19 -19.17 -15.74 -14.46
N ALA A 20 -18.16 -15.68 -15.31
CA ALA A 20 -16.90 -16.36 -15.03
C ALA A 20 -16.45 -15.93 -13.64
N VAL A 21 -16.28 -16.90 -12.74
CA VAL A 21 -15.86 -16.63 -11.36
C VAL A 21 -14.56 -15.79 -11.44
N ASP A 22 -14.57 -14.60 -10.87
CA ASP A 22 -13.35 -13.79 -10.74
C ASP A 22 -12.41 -14.47 -9.74
N ARG A 23 -11.60 -15.38 -10.25
CA ARG A 23 -10.68 -16.22 -9.46
C ARG A 23 -9.75 -15.42 -8.58
N PRO A 24 -9.08 -14.34 -9.06
CA PRO A 24 -8.29 -13.48 -8.20
C PRO A 24 -9.07 -12.88 -7.04
N MET A 25 -10.30 -12.42 -7.26
CA MET A 25 -11.13 -11.89 -6.17
C MET A 25 -11.50 -12.98 -5.17
N ALA A 26 -11.85 -14.19 -5.65
CA ALA A 26 -12.11 -15.33 -4.78
C ALA A 26 -10.87 -15.66 -3.93
N THR A 27 -9.67 -15.64 -4.51
CA THR A 27 -8.40 -15.84 -3.81
C THR A 27 -8.19 -14.79 -2.72
N LEU A 28 -8.41 -13.50 -2.99
CA LEU A 28 -8.27 -12.44 -2.00
C LEU A 28 -9.27 -12.58 -0.84
N HIS A 29 -10.53 -12.93 -1.12
CA HIS A 29 -11.52 -13.20 -0.08
C HIS A 29 -11.12 -14.37 0.83
N GLU A 30 -10.64 -15.47 0.25
CA GLU A 30 -10.18 -16.63 1.01
C GLU A 30 -8.93 -16.32 1.84
N MET A 31 -8.02 -15.48 1.36
CA MET A 31 -6.87 -15.01 2.14
C MET A 31 -7.30 -14.22 3.38
N VAL A 32 -8.21 -13.25 3.21
CA VAL A 32 -8.77 -12.48 4.34
C VAL A 32 -9.42 -13.42 5.37
N ARG A 33 -10.22 -14.39 4.89
CA ARG A 33 -10.85 -15.38 5.76
C ARG A 33 -9.81 -16.20 6.52
N ALA A 34 -8.78 -16.71 5.82
CA ALA A 34 -7.75 -17.57 6.39
C ALA A 34 -6.93 -16.85 7.48
N VAL A 35 -6.47 -15.62 7.23
CA VAL A 35 -5.76 -14.80 8.24
C VAL A 35 -6.65 -14.58 9.47
N ASN A 36 -7.90 -14.16 9.26
CA ASN A 36 -8.84 -13.86 10.34
C ASN A 36 -9.25 -15.10 11.14
N ALA A 37 -9.13 -16.30 10.56
CA ALA A 37 -9.35 -17.58 11.22
C ALA A 37 -8.06 -18.17 11.86
N GLY A 38 -6.89 -17.57 11.61
CA GLY A 38 -5.61 -18.11 12.10
C GLY A 38 -5.11 -19.32 11.32
N GLU A 39 -5.53 -19.49 10.07
CA GLU A 39 -5.32 -20.66 9.22
C GLU A 39 -4.14 -20.44 8.23
N ALA A 40 -2.90 -20.50 8.71
CA ALA A 40 -1.70 -20.24 7.89
C ALA A 40 -1.61 -21.14 6.63
N ALA A 41 -1.95 -22.44 6.75
CA ALA A 41 -1.96 -23.36 5.61
C ALA A 41 -3.00 -22.98 4.55
N ALA A 42 -4.21 -22.56 4.98
CA ALA A 42 -5.26 -22.08 4.08
C ALA A 42 -4.84 -20.80 3.36
N TYR A 43 -4.18 -19.88 4.06
CA TYR A 43 -3.57 -18.68 3.48
C TYR A 43 -2.54 -19.06 2.41
N ALA A 44 -1.55 -19.87 2.77
CA ALA A 44 -0.47 -20.27 1.88
C ALA A 44 -0.97 -21.04 0.65
N SER A 45 -2.08 -21.78 0.76
CA SER A 45 -2.69 -22.52 -0.37
C SER A 45 -3.20 -21.60 -1.49
N ARG A 46 -3.27 -20.28 -1.26
CA ARG A 46 -3.66 -19.29 -2.29
C ARG A 46 -2.47 -18.87 -3.17
N TYR A 47 -1.27 -19.35 -2.87
CA TYR A 47 -0.05 -19.08 -3.63
C TYR A 47 0.32 -20.29 -4.51
N ALA A 48 0.95 -20.02 -5.65
CA ALA A 48 1.58 -21.03 -6.47
C ALA A 48 2.71 -21.74 -5.68
N GLU A 49 3.11 -22.95 -6.10
CA GLU A 49 4.15 -23.72 -5.41
C GLU A 49 5.49 -22.97 -5.32
N ASP A 50 5.83 -22.23 -6.37
CA ASP A 50 7.07 -21.47 -6.56
C ASP A 50 6.89 -19.95 -6.34
N ALA A 51 5.76 -19.53 -5.78
CA ALA A 51 5.44 -18.11 -5.55
C ALA A 51 6.54 -17.39 -4.77
N VAL A 52 6.67 -16.09 -5.03
CA VAL A 52 7.63 -15.22 -4.34
C VAL A 52 6.89 -14.09 -3.65
N ILE A 53 7.18 -13.87 -2.36
CA ILE A 53 6.80 -12.67 -1.63
C ILE A 53 8.05 -11.85 -1.37
N THR A 54 8.06 -10.60 -1.81
CA THR A 54 9.09 -9.61 -1.47
C THR A 54 8.54 -8.62 -0.47
N ILE A 55 9.08 -8.62 0.75
CA ILE A 55 8.75 -7.63 1.79
C ILE A 55 9.84 -6.58 1.77
N HIS A 56 9.54 -5.38 1.26
CA HIS A 56 10.53 -4.32 1.17
C HIS A 56 10.99 -3.88 2.57
N GLY A 57 12.31 -3.86 2.81
CA GLY A 57 12.91 -3.68 4.14
C GLY A 57 12.74 -4.88 5.09
N GLY A 58 12.46 -6.05 4.53
CA GLY A 58 12.30 -7.33 5.23
C GLY A 58 12.78 -8.50 4.38
N ASP A 59 12.15 -9.65 4.57
CA ASP A 59 12.55 -10.91 3.95
C ASP A 59 11.97 -11.09 2.53
N THR A 60 12.61 -11.95 1.75
CA THR A 60 12.03 -12.54 0.54
C THR A 60 11.69 -13.99 0.80
N LEU A 61 10.39 -14.33 0.72
CA LEU A 61 9.92 -15.70 0.90
C LEU A 61 9.78 -16.37 -0.47
N ARG A 62 10.29 -17.59 -0.60
CA ARG A 62 10.26 -18.35 -1.85
C ARG A 62 9.58 -19.70 -1.65
N GLY A 63 8.51 -19.91 -2.40
CA GLY A 63 7.70 -21.10 -2.37
C GLY A 63 6.66 -21.12 -1.25
N ARG A 64 5.58 -21.85 -1.51
CA ARG A 64 4.41 -21.97 -0.62
C ARG A 64 4.77 -22.37 0.81
N SER A 65 5.71 -23.31 0.98
CA SER A 65 6.10 -23.78 2.32
C SER A 65 6.78 -22.71 3.17
N ALA A 66 7.61 -21.84 2.55
CA ALA A 66 8.21 -20.70 3.26
C ALA A 66 7.16 -19.66 3.64
N ILE A 67 6.18 -19.44 2.76
CA ILE A 67 5.04 -18.53 3.00
C ILE A 67 4.19 -19.04 4.16
N GLU A 68 3.89 -20.34 4.20
CA GLU A 68 3.14 -20.95 5.30
C GLU A 68 3.88 -20.83 6.63
N ALA A 69 5.18 -21.14 6.65
CA ALA A 69 5.98 -21.04 7.86
C ALA A 69 6.01 -19.62 8.42
N TYR A 70 6.22 -18.62 7.55
CA TYR A 70 6.22 -17.21 7.92
C TYR A 70 4.87 -16.77 8.51
N GLU A 71 3.76 -17.10 7.82
CA GLU A 71 2.42 -16.74 8.28
C GLU A 71 2.05 -17.41 9.60
N LYS A 72 2.45 -18.69 9.77
CA LYS A 72 2.26 -19.42 11.02
C LYS A 72 2.99 -18.77 12.19
N ASP A 73 4.20 -18.26 11.97
CA ASP A 73 4.97 -17.57 13.01
C ASP A 73 4.32 -16.22 13.36
N LEU A 74 3.85 -15.44 12.36
CA LEU A 74 3.12 -14.20 12.60
C LEU A 74 1.84 -14.42 13.41
N LEU A 75 1.02 -15.39 13.00
CA LEU A 75 -0.25 -15.68 13.69
C LEU A 75 -0.04 -16.22 15.11
N ARG A 76 1.08 -16.90 15.36
CA ARG A 76 1.48 -17.34 16.72
C ARG A 76 1.92 -16.15 17.58
N GLU A 77 2.67 -15.21 17.02
CA GLU A 77 3.14 -14.00 17.72
C GLU A 77 1.99 -13.04 18.00
N PHE A 78 1.05 -12.91 17.05
CA PHE A 78 -0.09 -12.01 17.12
C PHE A 78 -1.41 -12.79 17.02
N PRO A 79 -1.78 -13.54 18.07
CA PRO A 79 -3.04 -14.29 18.07
C PRO A 79 -4.26 -13.36 17.97
N GLY A 80 -5.25 -13.77 17.17
CA GLY A 80 -6.45 -12.95 16.94
C GLY A 80 -6.23 -11.76 16.02
N THR A 81 -5.18 -11.78 15.18
CA THR A 81 -4.98 -10.81 14.10
C THR A 81 -6.26 -10.62 13.29
N ARG A 82 -6.55 -9.36 12.97
CA ARG A 82 -7.61 -8.94 12.06
C ARG A 82 -6.99 -8.26 10.85
N PHE A 83 -7.34 -8.76 9.69
CA PHE A 83 -6.89 -8.29 8.39
C PHE A 83 -8.11 -7.91 7.55
N ALA A 84 -8.08 -6.75 6.91
CA ALA A 84 -9.15 -6.29 6.02
C ALA A 84 -8.58 -5.52 4.83
N LEU A 85 -9.31 -5.55 3.73
CA LEU A 85 -8.98 -4.82 2.51
C LEU A 85 -9.84 -3.56 2.44
N TYR A 86 -9.21 -2.41 2.18
CA TYR A 86 -9.90 -1.14 1.92
C TYR A 86 -10.33 -1.08 0.46
N ASP A 87 -9.34 -1.20 -0.44
CA ASP A 87 -9.50 -1.07 -1.88
C ASP A 87 -8.73 -2.17 -2.61
N VAL A 88 -9.30 -2.64 -3.71
CA VAL A 88 -8.67 -3.59 -4.65
C VAL A 88 -8.77 -3.01 -6.05
N TRP A 89 -7.65 -2.73 -6.67
CA TRP A 89 -7.55 -2.29 -8.06
C TRP A 89 -7.11 -3.45 -8.95
N ARG A 90 -7.94 -3.77 -9.96
CA ARG A 90 -7.74 -4.91 -10.85
C ARG A 90 -7.39 -4.46 -12.26
N LYS A 91 -6.31 -5.03 -12.83
CA LYS A 91 -5.90 -4.83 -14.22
C LYS A 91 -5.34 -6.12 -14.82
N GLY A 92 -6.18 -6.83 -15.56
CA GLY A 92 -5.82 -8.15 -16.10
C GLY A 92 -5.45 -9.14 -14.98
N PRO A 93 -4.27 -9.78 -15.04
CA PRO A 93 -3.81 -10.72 -14.02
C PRO A 93 -3.25 -10.04 -12.78
N GLN A 94 -3.22 -8.70 -12.73
CA GLN A 94 -2.68 -7.93 -11.62
C GLN A 94 -3.78 -7.46 -10.68
N ALA A 95 -3.45 -7.40 -9.39
CA ALA A 95 -4.20 -6.60 -8.43
C ALA A 95 -3.25 -5.78 -7.56
N VAL A 96 -3.68 -4.56 -7.22
CA VAL A 96 -3.06 -3.78 -6.15
C VAL A 96 -4.07 -3.70 -5.02
N VAL A 97 -3.63 -3.87 -3.79
CA VAL A 97 -4.53 -4.00 -2.64
C VAL A 97 -4.05 -3.08 -1.52
N HIS A 98 -4.91 -2.15 -1.11
CA HIS A 98 -4.74 -1.40 0.12
C HIS A 98 -5.37 -2.18 1.26
N TYR A 99 -4.58 -2.48 2.30
CA TYR A 99 -5.02 -3.28 3.43
C TYR A 99 -4.72 -2.63 4.77
N GLY A 100 -5.45 -3.06 5.78
CA GLY A 100 -5.16 -2.78 7.17
C GLY A 100 -5.06 -4.07 7.98
N VAL A 101 -4.20 -4.05 8.99
CA VAL A 101 -4.08 -5.14 9.95
C VAL A 101 -4.02 -4.60 11.36
N ASN A 102 -4.70 -5.28 12.28
CA ASN A 102 -4.62 -5.08 13.72
C ASN A 102 -4.31 -6.41 14.40
N GLY A 103 -3.41 -6.38 15.38
CA GLY A 103 -3.04 -7.55 16.15
C GLY A 103 -2.69 -7.20 17.59
N ARG A 104 -2.54 -8.25 18.40
CA ARG A 104 -2.00 -8.14 19.76
C ARG A 104 -0.99 -9.24 19.99
N THR A 105 0.11 -8.88 20.65
CA THR A 105 1.04 -9.89 21.16
C THR A 105 0.36 -10.75 22.22
N THR A 106 0.97 -11.89 22.54
CA THR A 106 0.56 -12.74 23.66
C THR A 106 0.59 -12.01 25.01
N SER A 107 1.43 -10.96 25.14
CA SER A 107 1.46 -10.06 26.32
C SER A 107 0.39 -8.96 26.30
N GLY A 108 -0.47 -8.90 25.27
CA GLY A 108 -1.58 -7.96 25.15
C GLY A 108 -1.24 -6.62 24.51
N ARG A 109 0.00 -6.35 24.10
CA ARG A 109 0.36 -5.11 23.40
C ARG A 109 -0.28 -5.10 22.02
N ALA A 110 -0.97 -4.02 21.70
CA ALA A 110 -1.61 -3.83 20.42
C ALA A 110 -0.64 -3.26 19.38
N MET A 111 -0.76 -3.73 18.15
CA MET A 111 -0.12 -3.14 16.99
C MET A 111 -1.07 -3.14 15.80
N GLY A 112 -0.84 -2.24 14.85
CA GLY A 112 -1.57 -2.23 13.59
C GLY A 112 -0.91 -1.28 12.60
N HIS A 113 -1.08 -1.58 11.34
CA HIS A 113 -0.58 -0.76 10.24
C HIS A 113 -1.46 -0.90 9.00
N GLU A 114 -1.28 0.00 8.08
CA GLU A 114 -1.77 -0.10 6.72
C GLU A 114 -0.60 -0.43 5.79
N GLY A 115 -0.92 -1.01 4.64
CA GLY A 115 0.07 -1.33 3.62
C GLY A 115 -0.54 -1.45 2.23
N LEU A 116 0.33 -1.52 1.23
CA LEU A 116 -0.02 -1.71 -0.17
C LEU A 116 0.65 -2.98 -0.68
N LEU A 117 -0.14 -3.84 -1.33
CA LEU A 117 0.30 -5.11 -1.89
C LEU A 117 0.13 -5.06 -3.41
N PHE A 118 1.14 -5.50 -4.14
CA PHE A 118 1.06 -5.72 -5.58
C PHE A 118 1.10 -7.22 -5.84
N TYR A 119 0.06 -7.74 -6.48
CA TYR A 119 -0.11 -9.15 -6.80
C TYR A 119 -0.07 -9.41 -8.29
N GLU A 120 0.56 -10.54 -8.67
CA GLU A 120 0.41 -11.18 -9.96
C GLU A 120 -0.27 -12.54 -9.76
N PHE A 121 -1.26 -12.84 -10.61
CA PHE A 121 -2.00 -14.10 -10.55
C PHE A 121 -1.76 -14.93 -11.80
N ASP A 122 -1.71 -16.24 -11.63
CA ASP A 122 -1.75 -17.18 -12.73
C ASP A 122 -3.20 -17.33 -13.28
N PRO A 123 -3.39 -18.05 -14.41
CA PRO A 123 -4.73 -18.28 -14.96
C PRO A 123 -5.67 -19.07 -14.05
N SER A 124 -5.16 -19.82 -13.08
CA SER A 124 -5.96 -20.53 -12.09
C SER A 124 -6.44 -19.64 -10.95
N GLY A 125 -5.87 -18.42 -10.83
CA GLY A 125 -6.13 -17.44 -9.78
C GLY A 125 -5.25 -17.61 -8.55
N LEU A 126 -4.18 -18.41 -8.62
CA LEU A 126 -3.17 -18.45 -7.58
C LEU A 126 -2.19 -17.27 -7.71
N ILE A 127 -1.69 -16.79 -6.58
CA ILE A 127 -0.69 -15.73 -6.54
C ILE A 127 0.68 -16.32 -6.88
N THR A 128 1.36 -15.71 -7.86
CA THR A 128 2.73 -16.08 -8.27
C THR A 128 3.77 -15.11 -7.76
N ASP A 129 3.42 -13.84 -7.59
CA ASP A 129 4.30 -12.79 -7.07
C ASP A 129 3.53 -11.84 -6.17
N GLU A 130 4.12 -11.48 -5.06
CA GLU A 130 3.60 -10.47 -4.15
C GLU A 130 4.72 -9.54 -3.72
N ARG A 131 4.48 -8.21 -3.78
CA ARG A 131 5.37 -7.19 -3.25
C ARG A 131 4.64 -6.37 -2.19
N ARG A 132 5.23 -6.35 -0.96
CA ARG A 132 4.65 -5.69 0.23
C ARG A 132 5.33 -4.37 0.53
N PHE A 133 4.52 -3.33 0.68
CA PHE A 133 4.93 -2.01 1.10
C PHE A 133 4.20 -1.61 2.37
N LEU A 134 4.94 -1.47 3.46
CA LEU A 134 4.44 -1.02 4.76
C LEU A 134 5.57 -0.32 5.51
N ASP A 135 5.24 0.52 6.48
CA ASP A 135 6.22 1.06 7.42
C ASP A 135 6.37 0.15 8.63
N SER A 136 7.49 -0.55 8.74
CA SER A 136 7.76 -1.48 9.85
C SER A 136 8.04 -0.75 11.18
N LEU A 137 8.49 0.52 11.15
CA LEU A 137 8.77 1.24 12.39
C LEU A 137 7.50 1.60 13.15
N THR A 138 6.38 1.82 12.48
CA THR A 138 5.10 2.11 13.13
C THR A 138 4.66 0.99 14.09
N PRO A 139 4.49 -0.29 13.67
CA PRO A 139 4.16 -1.35 14.61
C PRO A 139 5.26 -1.60 15.66
N MET A 140 6.55 -1.46 15.30
CA MET A 140 7.64 -1.58 16.27
C MET A 140 7.56 -0.52 17.37
N ALA A 141 7.18 0.71 17.02
CA ALA A 141 6.97 1.78 17.99
C ALA A 141 5.79 1.49 18.91
N GLN A 142 4.67 1.04 18.35
CA GLN A 142 3.47 0.66 19.12
C GLN A 142 3.78 -0.47 20.12
N LEU A 143 4.66 -1.39 19.74
CA LEU A 143 5.15 -2.47 20.60
C LEU A 143 6.25 -2.05 21.59
N GLY A 144 6.75 -0.81 21.51
CA GLY A 144 7.81 -0.31 22.38
C GLY A 144 9.19 -0.88 22.09
N LEU A 145 9.44 -1.34 20.85
CA LEU A 145 10.69 -2.00 20.45
C LEU A 145 11.78 -1.00 19.99
N LEU A 146 11.46 0.29 19.86
CA LEU A 146 12.39 1.30 19.34
C LEU A 146 13.19 2.07 20.42
N GLY A 147 13.10 1.66 21.69
CA GLY A 147 13.78 2.35 22.80
C GLY A 147 13.13 3.68 23.17
N PRO A 148 13.76 4.46 24.10
CA PRO A 148 13.21 5.73 24.57
C PRO A 148 13.21 6.81 23.49
N GLY A 149 12.14 7.57 23.46
CA GLY A 149 11.88 8.63 22.49
C GLY A 149 10.92 8.15 21.39
N PRO A 150 9.67 8.63 21.38
CA PRO A 150 8.68 8.10 20.49
C PRO A 150 8.98 8.48 19.04
N PRO A 151 8.89 7.53 18.09
CA PRO A 151 8.39 7.91 16.80
C PRO A 151 6.96 8.41 16.98
N PRO A 152 6.46 9.27 16.13
CA PRO A 152 5.03 9.47 16.02
C PRO A 152 4.43 8.11 15.68
N ALA A 153 3.91 7.41 16.70
CA ALA A 153 3.17 6.18 16.45
C ALA A 153 1.86 6.59 15.78
N ARG A 154 1.65 6.12 14.58
CA ARG A 154 0.34 6.21 13.97
C ARG A 154 -0.66 5.43 14.82
N ALA A 155 -1.88 5.92 14.92
CA ALA A 155 -2.96 5.18 15.57
C ALA A 155 -3.21 3.83 14.85
N LEU A 156 -3.79 2.87 15.57
CA LEU A 156 -4.24 1.62 14.95
C LEU A 156 -5.24 1.95 13.84
N PRO A 157 -5.14 1.33 12.66
CA PRO A 157 -6.08 1.58 11.58
C PRO A 157 -7.49 1.13 11.94
N THR A 158 -8.48 1.90 11.48
CA THR A 158 -9.88 1.46 11.52
C THR A 158 -10.11 0.52 10.34
N LEU A 159 -10.31 -0.76 10.63
CA LEU A 159 -10.52 -1.76 9.58
C LEU A 159 -11.91 -1.61 8.96
N PRO A 160 -12.04 -1.64 7.62
CA PRO A 160 -13.32 -1.56 6.94
C PRO A 160 -14.10 -2.87 7.11
N THR A 161 -15.43 -2.78 7.01
CA THR A 161 -16.31 -3.95 6.95
C THR A 161 -16.53 -4.45 5.53
N GLU A 162 -16.35 -3.56 4.55
CA GLU A 162 -16.49 -3.82 3.12
C GLU A 162 -15.29 -3.24 2.39
N MET A 163 -14.88 -3.89 1.30
CA MET A 163 -13.83 -3.40 0.41
C MET A 163 -14.43 -2.80 -0.85
N ALA A 164 -13.79 -1.78 -1.41
CA ALA A 164 -14.10 -1.27 -2.73
C ALA A 164 -13.30 -2.02 -3.82
N VAL A 165 -13.92 -2.30 -4.96
CA VAL A 165 -13.27 -2.96 -6.10
C VAL A 165 -13.31 -2.05 -7.31
N HIS A 166 -12.14 -1.77 -7.86
CA HIS A 166 -11.93 -0.89 -9.02
C HIS A 166 -11.38 -1.73 -10.18
N ILE A 167 -12.01 -1.62 -11.35
CA ILE A 167 -11.62 -2.38 -12.54
C ILE A 167 -11.08 -1.43 -13.60
N ALA A 168 -9.91 -1.76 -14.16
CA ALA A 168 -9.29 -0.97 -15.24
C ALA A 168 -10.13 -1.01 -16.53
N GLY A 169 -10.01 0.05 -17.32
CA GLY A 169 -10.68 0.19 -18.62
C GLY A 169 -11.20 1.59 -18.91
N ALA A 170 -11.00 2.54 -17.99
CA ALA A 170 -11.45 3.91 -18.20
C ALA A 170 -10.51 4.71 -19.12
N ALA A 171 -11.09 5.57 -19.97
CA ALA A 171 -10.31 6.39 -20.91
C ALA A 171 -9.35 7.39 -20.23
N VAL A 172 -9.59 7.74 -18.97
CA VAL A 172 -8.78 8.70 -18.20
C VAL A 172 -7.44 8.12 -17.72
N GLU A 173 -7.28 6.80 -17.67
CA GLU A 173 -6.14 6.13 -17.04
C GLU A 173 -4.78 6.56 -17.61
N SER A 174 -4.64 6.65 -18.92
CA SER A 174 -3.39 7.10 -19.57
C SER A 174 -3.02 8.53 -19.22
N ARG A 175 -4.02 9.42 -19.13
CA ARG A 175 -3.82 10.82 -18.76
C ARG A 175 -3.40 10.92 -17.30
N ASN A 176 -4.07 10.19 -16.42
CA ASN A 176 -3.76 10.16 -14.99
C ASN A 176 -2.35 9.61 -14.74
N ALA A 177 -1.96 8.54 -15.44
CA ALA A 177 -0.59 8.01 -15.37
C ALA A 177 0.45 9.03 -15.85
N THR A 178 0.16 9.81 -16.88
CA THR A 178 1.04 10.88 -17.39
C THR A 178 1.19 12.00 -16.36
N LEU A 179 0.11 12.43 -15.72
CA LEU A 179 0.12 13.43 -14.64
C LEU A 179 1.07 12.99 -13.51
N VAL A 180 0.93 11.73 -13.05
CA VAL A 180 1.78 11.18 -11.97
C VAL A 180 3.24 11.10 -12.40
N LYS A 181 3.54 10.65 -13.63
CA LYS A 181 4.94 10.66 -14.17
C LYS A 181 5.54 12.06 -14.17
N THR A 182 4.77 13.06 -14.59
CA THR A 182 5.21 14.46 -14.61
C THR A 182 5.50 14.97 -13.20
N ALA A 183 4.64 14.66 -12.22
CA ALA A 183 4.84 15.05 -10.82
C ALA A 183 6.09 14.38 -10.24
N LEU A 184 6.33 13.08 -10.49
CA LEU A 184 7.54 12.38 -10.04
C LEU A 184 8.81 12.97 -10.67
N ALA A 185 8.80 13.29 -11.97
CA ALA A 185 9.93 13.92 -12.63
C ALA A 185 10.23 15.33 -12.06
N ALA A 186 9.19 16.11 -11.77
CA ALA A 186 9.33 17.43 -11.14
C ALA A 186 9.90 17.32 -9.73
N LEU A 187 9.46 16.31 -8.93
CA LEU A 187 10.03 16.02 -7.62
C LEU A 187 11.52 15.73 -7.73
N ASP A 188 11.95 14.88 -8.65
CA ASP A 188 13.36 14.51 -8.84
C ASP A 188 14.23 15.71 -9.25
N LEU A 189 13.69 16.58 -10.11
CA LEU A 189 14.38 17.79 -10.56
C LEU A 189 14.41 18.89 -9.48
N GLY A 190 13.58 18.80 -8.45
CA GLY A 190 13.38 19.87 -7.47
C GLY A 190 12.56 21.03 -8.03
N ASP A 191 11.80 20.81 -9.11
CA ASP A 191 10.88 21.79 -9.68
C ASP A 191 9.59 21.83 -8.89
N GLY A 192 9.60 22.60 -7.80
CA GLY A 192 8.45 22.76 -6.91
C GLY A 192 7.25 23.40 -7.61
N THR A 193 7.46 24.23 -8.63
CA THR A 193 6.36 24.87 -9.38
C THR A 193 5.57 23.82 -10.16
N THR A 194 6.24 23.02 -10.99
CA THR A 194 5.59 21.95 -11.75
C THR A 194 5.02 20.87 -10.81
N PHE A 195 5.75 20.49 -9.76
CA PHE A 195 5.26 19.52 -8.77
C PHE A 195 3.94 19.99 -8.15
N LEU A 196 3.90 21.21 -7.59
CA LEU A 196 2.71 21.73 -6.92
C LEU A 196 1.55 22.01 -7.88
N ALA A 197 1.82 22.36 -9.14
CA ALA A 197 0.80 22.53 -10.16
C ALA A 197 0.04 21.22 -10.45
N ALA A 198 0.62 20.07 -10.19
CA ALA A 198 -0.06 18.78 -10.34
C ALA A 198 -1.14 18.54 -9.26
N PHE A 199 -1.12 19.25 -8.13
CA PHE A 199 -2.02 19.01 -7.00
C PHE A 199 -3.22 19.98 -6.99
N ALA A 200 -4.36 19.49 -6.50
CA ALA A 200 -5.53 20.31 -6.18
C ALA A 200 -5.23 21.24 -4.99
N GLU A 201 -5.98 22.35 -4.85
CA GLU A 201 -5.80 23.29 -3.73
C GLU A 201 -6.08 22.62 -2.37
N ASP A 202 -7.08 21.73 -2.34
CA ASP A 202 -7.54 20.98 -1.18
C ASP A 202 -6.86 19.58 -1.09
N ALA A 203 -5.78 19.35 -1.83
CA ALA A 203 -5.12 18.04 -1.89
C ALA A 203 -4.74 17.52 -0.50
N VAL A 204 -4.90 16.22 -0.29
CA VAL A 204 -4.49 15.53 0.93
C VAL A 204 -3.22 14.74 0.66
N LEU A 205 -2.19 14.97 1.49
CA LEU A 205 -0.98 14.16 1.51
C LEU A 205 -0.98 13.30 2.78
N ASP A 206 -0.79 12.01 2.62
CA ASP A 206 -0.80 11.01 3.67
C ASP A 206 0.45 10.14 3.58
N ASP A 207 1.50 10.52 4.26
CA ASP A 207 2.71 9.71 4.40
C ASP A 207 2.52 8.78 5.60
N LEU A 208 2.44 7.46 5.37
CA LEU A 208 2.14 6.50 6.44
C LEU A 208 3.26 6.37 7.49
N SER A 209 4.42 6.95 7.26
CA SER A 209 5.48 7.11 8.26
C SER A 209 5.29 8.32 9.20
N GLU A 210 4.32 9.20 8.89
CA GLU A 210 3.97 10.39 9.67
C GLU A 210 2.71 10.13 10.53
N PRO A 211 2.43 10.94 11.57
CA PRO A 211 1.32 10.71 12.49
C PRO A 211 -0.08 10.71 11.86
N GLY A 212 -0.25 11.37 10.73
CA GLY A 212 -1.53 11.44 10.04
C GLY A 212 -1.49 12.30 8.78
N PRO A 213 -2.60 12.30 8.02
CA PRO A 213 -2.69 13.07 6.79
C PRO A 213 -2.65 14.58 7.04
N SER A 214 -2.17 15.31 6.05
CA SER A 214 -2.17 16.77 6.01
C SER A 214 -2.90 17.26 4.77
N ALA A 215 -3.76 18.28 4.91
CA ALA A 215 -4.60 18.81 3.84
C ALA A 215 -4.13 20.18 3.37
N GLY A 216 -4.35 20.44 2.07
CA GLY A 216 -4.03 21.68 1.39
C GLY A 216 -2.67 21.69 0.70
N ARG A 217 -2.60 22.35 -0.45
CA ARG A 217 -1.37 22.45 -1.28
C ARG A 217 -0.18 23.04 -0.51
N ALA A 218 -0.40 23.88 0.50
CA ALA A 218 0.65 24.41 1.37
C ALA A 218 1.37 23.30 2.14
N ASN A 219 0.64 22.28 2.63
CA ASN A 219 1.23 21.13 3.31
C ASN A 219 1.96 20.19 2.33
N VAL A 220 1.45 20.04 1.10
CA VAL A 220 2.17 19.34 0.02
C VAL A 220 3.51 20.05 -0.25
N LYS A 221 3.51 21.39 -0.30
CA LYS A 221 4.75 22.17 -0.44
C LYS A 221 5.71 21.96 0.73
N ALA A 222 5.21 21.99 1.96
CA ALA A 222 6.04 21.76 3.14
C ALA A 222 6.68 20.36 3.13
N TRP A 223 5.94 19.34 2.70
CA TRP A 223 6.48 17.99 2.52
C TRP A 223 7.55 17.96 1.41
N PHE A 224 7.29 18.57 0.24
CA PHE A 224 8.25 18.69 -0.85
C PHE A 224 9.54 19.36 -0.38
N ASP A 225 9.44 20.49 0.31
CA ASP A 225 10.61 21.26 0.79
C ASP A 225 11.43 20.43 1.80
N ARG A 226 10.77 19.74 2.75
CA ARG A 226 11.45 18.85 3.70
C ARG A 226 12.19 17.72 3.00
N TRP A 227 11.52 17.06 2.04
CA TRP A 227 12.12 15.98 1.27
C TRP A 227 13.35 16.46 0.49
N LYS A 228 13.21 17.56 -0.25
CA LYS A 228 14.30 18.14 -1.04
C LYS A 228 15.45 18.67 -0.18
N HIS A 229 15.16 19.17 1.01
CA HIS A 229 16.19 19.56 1.97
C HIS A 229 16.93 18.34 2.52
N ALA A 230 16.22 17.28 2.84
CA ALA A 230 16.81 16.07 3.42
C ALA A 230 17.56 15.23 2.37
N ALA A 231 17.06 15.15 1.13
CA ALA A 231 17.55 14.26 0.09
C ALA A 231 17.61 14.96 -1.30
N ALA A 232 18.30 16.11 -1.38
CA ALA A 232 18.29 16.99 -2.56
C ALA A 232 18.68 16.31 -3.88
N GLY A 233 19.58 15.34 -3.84
CA GLY A 233 20.04 14.60 -5.02
C GLY A 233 19.29 13.29 -5.28
N ALA A 234 18.25 12.99 -4.51
CA ALA A 234 17.53 11.74 -4.67
C ALA A 234 16.83 11.64 -6.04
N LYS A 235 16.83 10.42 -6.60
CA LYS A 235 16.25 10.08 -7.90
C LYS A 235 15.28 8.92 -7.75
N THR A 236 14.14 9.04 -8.40
CA THR A 236 13.16 7.97 -8.52
C THR A 236 13.47 7.10 -9.72
N THR A 237 13.62 5.80 -9.50
CA THR A 237 13.93 4.81 -10.53
C THR A 237 12.93 3.66 -10.48
N ASN A 238 13.00 2.74 -11.44
CA ASN A 238 12.14 1.56 -11.51
C ASN A 238 10.64 1.89 -11.36
N VAL A 239 10.19 2.98 -12.02
CA VAL A 239 8.80 3.43 -11.92
C VAL A 239 7.87 2.47 -12.64
N ARG A 240 6.98 1.82 -11.90
CA ARG A 240 5.86 1.05 -12.42
C ARG A 240 4.57 1.75 -12.00
N LEU A 241 3.65 1.93 -12.95
CA LEU A 241 2.35 2.54 -12.71
C LEU A 241 1.23 1.61 -13.16
N VAL A 242 0.25 1.41 -12.30
CA VAL A 242 -1.01 0.74 -12.60
C VAL A 242 -2.12 1.78 -12.45
N ALA A 243 -2.64 2.26 -13.57
CA ALA A 243 -3.77 3.19 -13.55
C ALA A 243 -5.07 2.42 -13.68
N VAL A 244 -6.04 2.73 -12.81
CA VAL A 244 -7.36 2.12 -12.73
C VAL A 244 -8.38 3.23 -12.41
N GLY A 245 -9.20 3.62 -13.38
CA GLY A 245 -10.12 4.74 -13.22
C GLY A 245 -9.40 6.05 -12.85
N ASP A 246 -9.81 6.63 -11.76
CA ASP A 246 -9.23 7.87 -11.23
C ASP A 246 -7.99 7.65 -10.36
N ASP A 247 -7.62 6.42 -10.09
CA ASP A 247 -6.48 6.08 -9.25
C ASP A 247 -5.26 5.65 -10.08
N VAL A 248 -4.08 6.03 -9.60
CA VAL A 248 -2.79 5.56 -10.11
C VAL A 248 -1.98 4.99 -8.96
N LEU A 249 -1.72 3.69 -9.05
CA LEU A 249 -0.90 2.97 -8.09
C LEU A 249 0.54 3.00 -8.60
N ALA A 250 1.45 3.49 -7.79
CA ALA A 250 2.85 3.63 -8.15
C ALA A 250 3.74 2.72 -7.30
N GLU A 251 4.68 2.05 -7.94
CA GLU A 251 5.79 1.32 -7.32
C GLU A 251 7.08 1.93 -7.81
N THR A 252 7.97 2.36 -6.91
CA THR A 252 9.19 3.08 -7.23
C THR A 252 10.35 2.65 -6.34
N LEU A 253 11.57 2.78 -6.85
CA LEU A 253 12.80 2.75 -6.06
C LEU A 253 13.40 4.16 -6.02
N VAL A 254 13.66 4.69 -4.84
CA VAL A 254 14.27 6.01 -4.65
C VAL A 254 15.69 5.81 -4.14
N ILE A 255 16.65 6.33 -4.89
CA ILE A 255 18.08 6.26 -4.55
C ILE A 255 18.62 7.66 -4.22
N GLY A 256 19.47 7.77 -3.21
CA GLY A 256 20.00 9.06 -2.80
C GLY A 256 20.93 9.01 -1.61
N ARG A 257 21.09 10.16 -0.95
CA ARG A 257 21.80 10.33 0.33
C ARG A 257 21.03 11.31 1.21
N LEU A 258 21.06 11.08 2.53
CA LEU A 258 20.50 12.02 3.48
C LEU A 258 21.54 13.12 3.79
N GLN A 259 21.23 14.33 3.37
CA GLN A 259 22.08 15.53 3.59
C GLN A 259 21.61 16.36 4.80
N ALA A 260 20.34 16.23 5.19
CA ALA A 260 19.75 16.83 6.37
C ALA A 260 18.84 15.83 7.09
N PRO A 261 18.41 16.12 8.34
CA PRO A 261 17.54 15.21 9.08
C PRO A 261 16.22 14.94 8.35
N LEU A 262 15.78 13.68 8.38
CA LEU A 262 14.47 13.23 7.89
C LEU A 262 13.78 12.43 9.01
N GLY A 263 12.78 13.02 9.65
CA GLY A 263 12.19 12.45 10.85
C GLY A 263 13.26 12.23 11.94
N ARG A 264 13.49 10.97 12.32
CA ARG A 264 14.54 10.58 13.30
C ARG A 264 15.91 10.36 12.70
N LEU A 265 15.97 10.18 11.38
CA LEU A 265 17.22 9.88 10.70
C LEU A 265 18.08 11.13 10.58
N ARG A 266 19.35 10.98 10.89
CA ARG A 266 20.37 12.03 10.77
C ARG A 266 21.03 11.98 9.40
N PRO A 267 21.68 13.06 8.96
CA PRO A 267 22.51 13.05 7.75
C PRO A 267 23.49 11.88 7.76
N SER A 268 23.74 11.30 6.58
CA SER A 268 24.63 10.16 6.42
C SER A 268 25.32 10.21 5.06
N ASP A 269 26.63 9.90 5.06
CA ASP A 269 27.39 9.74 3.82
C ASP A 269 27.08 8.43 3.08
N ARG A 270 26.36 7.51 3.73
CA ARG A 270 25.93 6.26 3.09
C ARG A 270 24.79 6.53 2.12
N PRO A 271 24.83 5.95 0.91
CA PRO A 271 23.68 6.00 0.01
C PRO A 271 22.52 5.17 0.55
N PHE A 272 21.32 5.50 0.12
CA PHE A 272 20.14 4.68 0.32
C PHE A 272 19.48 4.29 -1.02
N ALA A 273 18.75 3.18 -1.00
CA ALA A 273 17.94 2.69 -2.12
C ALA A 273 16.63 2.13 -1.55
N VAL A 274 15.67 3.01 -1.24
CA VAL A 274 14.44 2.64 -0.55
C VAL A 274 13.29 2.43 -1.53
N HIS A 275 12.56 1.35 -1.35
CA HIS A 275 11.34 1.07 -2.09
C HIS A 275 10.18 1.88 -1.53
N ARG A 276 9.36 2.42 -2.45
CA ARG A 276 8.20 3.23 -2.09
C ARG A 276 7.04 2.91 -3.02
N ALA A 277 5.86 2.79 -2.44
CA ALA A 277 4.62 2.71 -3.20
C ALA A 277 3.72 3.91 -2.88
N ALA A 278 2.75 4.16 -3.76
CA ALA A 278 1.78 5.22 -3.55
C ALA A 278 0.43 4.89 -4.18
N ILE A 279 -0.64 5.39 -3.54
CA ILE A 279 -1.97 5.55 -4.12
C ILE A 279 -2.11 7.03 -4.47
N VAL A 280 -2.36 7.33 -5.74
CA VAL A 280 -2.56 8.69 -6.24
C VAL A 280 -3.97 8.80 -6.79
N GLN A 281 -4.84 9.52 -6.10
CA GLN A 281 -6.21 9.79 -6.53
C GLN A 281 -6.26 11.09 -7.33
N VAL A 282 -6.78 11.02 -8.56
CA VAL A 282 -6.89 12.16 -9.47
C VAL A 282 -8.35 12.62 -9.55
N ARG A 283 -8.56 13.92 -9.41
CA ARG A 283 -9.87 14.56 -9.58
C ARG A 283 -9.69 15.85 -10.38
N ASN A 284 -10.47 16.02 -11.42
CA ASN A 284 -10.41 17.23 -12.28
C ASN A 284 -8.98 17.52 -12.77
N ASP A 285 -8.29 16.51 -13.28
CA ASP A 285 -6.93 16.61 -13.81
C ASP A 285 -5.88 17.11 -12.78
N ARG A 286 -6.14 16.90 -11.49
CA ARG A 286 -5.24 17.22 -10.38
C ARG A 286 -5.18 16.07 -9.39
N ILE A 287 -4.03 15.91 -8.76
CA ILE A 287 -3.87 14.99 -7.64
C ILE A 287 -4.66 15.54 -6.45
N ALA A 288 -5.74 14.86 -6.10
CA ALA A 288 -6.58 15.20 -4.96
C ALA A 288 -6.11 14.53 -3.66
N ARG A 289 -5.52 13.33 -3.78
CA ARG A 289 -4.91 12.62 -2.64
C ARG A 289 -3.67 11.88 -3.09
N LEU A 290 -2.65 11.89 -2.24
CA LEU A 290 -1.43 11.11 -2.39
C LEU A 290 -1.15 10.42 -1.07
N THR A 291 -1.22 9.08 -1.06
CA THR A 291 -0.87 8.26 0.10
C THR A 291 0.44 7.53 -0.21
N PHE A 292 1.47 7.70 0.63
CA PHE A 292 2.77 7.05 0.51
C PHE A 292 2.91 5.87 1.46
N PHE A 293 3.53 4.82 0.95
CA PHE A 293 3.94 3.62 1.67
C PHE A 293 5.45 3.45 1.49
N MET A 294 6.22 3.78 2.51
CA MET A 294 7.67 3.64 2.53
C MET A 294 8.10 2.95 3.81
N ASN A 295 8.95 1.92 3.71
CA ASN A 295 9.51 1.32 4.90
C ASN A 295 10.67 2.15 5.43
N THR A 296 10.42 2.95 6.46
CA THR A 296 11.44 3.79 7.08
C THR A 296 12.53 2.98 7.77
N LYS A 297 12.27 1.71 8.13
CA LYS A 297 13.30 0.77 8.60
C LYS A 297 14.33 0.48 7.50
N GLU A 298 13.89 0.21 6.26
CA GLU A 298 14.77 0.01 5.09
C GLU A 298 15.70 1.21 4.91
N LEU A 299 15.14 2.42 4.95
CA LEU A 299 15.94 3.64 4.87
C LEU A 299 16.95 3.76 6.03
N ALA A 300 16.55 3.41 7.27
CA ALA A 300 17.42 3.46 8.43
C ALA A 300 18.58 2.44 8.35
N GLU A 301 18.33 1.25 7.80
CA GLU A 301 19.33 0.21 7.55
C GLU A 301 20.36 0.69 6.53
N ASP A 302 19.92 1.23 5.41
CA ASP A 302 20.79 1.72 4.34
C ASP A 302 21.72 2.82 4.82
N VAL A 303 21.20 3.79 5.58
CA VAL A 303 22.02 4.90 6.10
C VAL A 303 22.79 4.54 7.37
N GLY A 304 22.75 3.26 7.81
CA GLY A 304 23.53 2.74 8.95
C GLY A 304 23.04 3.21 10.31
N GLN A 305 21.75 3.48 10.43
CA GLN A 305 21.11 3.93 11.68
C GLN A 305 20.10 2.92 12.24
N TRP A 306 20.23 1.68 11.81
CA TRP A 306 19.50 0.54 12.33
C TRP A 306 20.46 -0.57 12.80
N PRO A 307 20.21 -1.29 13.93
CA PRO A 307 19.18 -0.96 14.94
C PRO A 307 19.43 0.40 15.61
N PRO A 308 18.39 1.04 16.16
CA PRO A 308 18.58 2.28 16.91
C PRO A 308 19.62 2.05 17.99
N SER A 309 20.66 2.91 18.06
CA SER A 309 21.64 2.82 19.14
C SER A 309 20.90 2.96 20.49
N ALA A 310 21.15 2.02 21.41
CA ALA A 310 20.67 2.15 22.76
C ALA A 310 21.07 3.55 23.27
N ALA A 311 20.11 4.30 23.79
CA ALA A 311 20.40 5.59 24.41
C ALA A 311 21.39 5.36 25.54
N LYS A 312 22.58 5.99 25.44
CA LYS A 312 23.58 5.99 26.49
C LYS A 312 23.11 6.85 27.67
#